data_14561a4df2319ba0cbd67e468980d55f
#
_entry.id   14561a4df2319ba0cbd67e468980d55f
#
_cell.length_a   1.000
_cell.length_b   1.000
_cell.length_c   1.000
_cell.angle_alpha   90.00
_cell.angle_beta   90.00
_cell.angle_gamma   90.00
#
_symmetry.space_group_name_H-M   'P 1'
#
loop_
_entity.id
_entity.type
_entity.pdbx_description
1 polymer ?
#
loop_
_entity_poly.entity_id
_entity_poly.type
_entity_poly.pdbx_seq_one_letter_code
_entity_poly.pdbx_strand_id
1 'polypeptide(L)'
;MQTCEVLVWPQTSTTSLVWKLTEHLLKLNFNHFDLDDATLFVKKFGKIVVYLLVYVDDLLMTGNNESYIASIKKELGKSFEMTDLGYVHYYLGIEVTQHLKSIFLSQNKYIGDLLNRFGMTECNPLTTPMEQNLKAHIYWRKWIWGCNKV
;
A
#
# COMPACT_ATOMS: atom_id res chain seq x y z
N MET A 1 -2.24 20.60 -3.27
CA MET A 1 -1.14 19.65 -3.08
C MET A 1 -1.79 18.28 -2.97
N GLN A 2 -1.23 17.26 -3.54
CA GLN A 2 -1.76 15.90 -3.40
C GLN A 2 -1.02 15.26 -2.24
N THR A 3 -1.74 14.81 -1.21
CA THR A 3 -1.17 14.17 -0.02
C THR A 3 -1.67 12.75 0.07
N CYS A 4 -0.84 11.85 0.61
CA CYS A 4 -1.18 10.47 0.85
C CYS A 4 -0.83 10.12 2.29
N GLU A 5 -1.82 9.72 3.09
CA GLU A 5 -1.70 9.48 4.52
C GLU A 5 -2.31 8.14 4.91
N VAL A 6 -1.84 7.54 5.98
CA VAL A 6 -2.30 6.23 6.46
C VAL A 6 -2.88 6.33 7.87
N LEU A 7 -4.04 5.70 8.05
CA LEU A 7 -4.62 5.37 9.34
C LEU A 7 -4.61 3.85 9.49
N VAL A 8 -4.37 3.38 10.71
CA VAL A 8 -4.39 1.95 11.02
C VAL A 8 -5.30 1.72 12.22
N TRP A 9 -6.09 0.64 12.18
CA TRP A 9 -6.84 0.18 13.34
C TRP A 9 -6.14 -0.95 14.08
N PRO A 10 -6.53 -1.18 15.36
CA PRO A 10 -6.01 -2.32 16.11
C PRO A 10 -6.31 -3.64 15.40
N GLN A 11 -5.34 -4.56 15.35
CA GLN A 11 -5.42 -5.87 14.69
C GLN A 11 -6.55 -6.80 15.20
N THR A 12 -7.31 -6.37 16.19
CA THR A 12 -8.51 -7.08 16.68
C THR A 12 -9.76 -6.83 15.84
N SER A 13 -9.63 -6.10 14.73
CA SER A 13 -10.74 -5.72 13.89
C SER A 13 -11.29 -6.93 13.11
N THR A 14 -12.52 -7.27 13.41
CA THR A 14 -13.30 -8.30 12.74
C THR A 14 -13.97 -7.72 11.49
N THR A 15 -14.41 -8.59 10.57
CA THR A 15 -15.24 -8.26 9.39
C THR A 15 -16.40 -7.29 9.72
N SER A 16 -16.88 -7.32 10.98
CA SER A 16 -17.92 -6.41 11.46
C SER A 16 -17.50 -4.94 11.52
N LEU A 17 -16.20 -4.64 11.67
CA LEU A 17 -15.68 -3.26 11.71
C LEU A 17 -15.60 -2.65 10.31
N VAL A 18 -15.18 -3.42 9.31
CA VAL A 18 -15.18 -2.97 7.91
C VAL A 18 -16.60 -2.61 7.47
N TRP A 19 -17.58 -3.42 7.85
CA TRP A 19 -18.99 -3.12 7.59
C TRP A 19 -19.45 -1.81 8.24
N LYS A 20 -19.14 -1.60 9.53
CA LYS A 20 -19.48 -0.36 10.25
C LYS A 20 -18.82 0.88 9.64
N LEU A 21 -17.54 0.73 9.20
CA LEU A 21 -16.86 1.81 8.49
C LEU A 21 -17.55 2.13 7.17
N THR A 22 -17.87 1.11 6.38
CA THR A 22 -18.58 1.27 5.11
C THR A 22 -19.87 2.05 5.33
N GLU A 23 -20.69 1.62 6.28
CA GLU A 23 -21.95 2.32 6.63
C GLU A 23 -21.71 3.79 7.05
N HIS A 24 -20.67 4.03 7.86
CA HIS A 24 -20.32 5.38 8.31
C HIS A 24 -19.84 6.26 7.14
N LEU A 25 -19.01 5.75 6.25
CA LEU A 25 -18.52 6.48 5.08
C LEU A 25 -19.65 6.80 4.08
N LEU A 26 -20.59 5.88 3.89
CA LEU A 26 -21.79 6.12 3.08
C LEU A 26 -22.64 7.26 3.67
N LYS A 27 -22.81 7.31 5.01
CA LYS A 27 -23.48 8.44 5.70
C LYS A 27 -22.73 9.77 5.51
N LEU A 28 -21.41 9.71 5.36
CA LEU A 28 -20.58 10.87 5.03
C LEU A 28 -20.59 11.23 3.53
N ASN A 29 -21.46 10.62 2.72
CA ASN A 29 -21.59 10.80 1.28
C ASN A 29 -20.32 10.44 0.48
N PHE A 30 -19.63 9.35 0.87
CA PHE A 30 -18.67 8.71 0.01
C PHE A 30 -19.37 7.76 -0.97
N ASN A 31 -18.91 7.72 -2.22
CA ASN A 31 -19.28 6.69 -3.17
C ASN A 31 -18.37 5.47 -2.94
N HIS A 32 -18.93 4.28 -3.01
CA HIS A 32 -18.32 3.01 -2.72
C HIS A 32 -18.05 2.23 -4.00
N PHE A 33 -16.88 1.65 -4.12
CA PHE A 33 -16.47 0.79 -5.23
C PHE A 33 -15.74 -0.43 -4.66
N ASP A 34 -16.30 -1.61 -4.86
CA ASP A 34 -15.66 -2.85 -4.50
C ASP A 34 -14.56 -3.19 -5.51
N LEU A 35 -13.38 -3.55 -5.00
CA LEU A 35 -12.26 -4.11 -5.72
C LEU A 35 -12.05 -5.53 -5.19
N ASP A 36 -11.34 -6.39 -5.93
CA ASP A 36 -11.19 -7.81 -5.56
C ASP A 36 -10.66 -8.01 -4.12
N ASP A 37 -9.59 -7.29 -3.74
CA ASP A 37 -8.96 -7.43 -2.42
C ASP A 37 -9.04 -6.16 -1.55
N ALA A 38 -9.71 -5.11 -2.01
CA ALA A 38 -9.78 -3.81 -1.33
C ALA A 38 -11.10 -3.11 -1.63
N THR A 39 -11.43 -2.13 -0.80
CA THR A 39 -12.62 -1.29 -1.01
C THR A 39 -12.19 0.17 -1.19
N LEU A 40 -12.60 0.76 -2.30
CA LEU A 40 -12.32 2.16 -2.61
C LEU A 40 -13.55 3.03 -2.35
N PHE A 41 -13.37 4.07 -1.55
CA PHE A 41 -14.35 5.12 -1.33
C PHE A 41 -13.87 6.43 -1.97
N VAL A 42 -14.77 7.11 -2.66
CA VAL A 42 -14.48 8.39 -3.32
C VAL A 42 -15.50 9.44 -2.89
N LYS A 43 -15.00 10.59 -2.47
CA LYS A 43 -15.85 11.75 -2.18
C LYS A 43 -15.42 12.95 -3.00
N LYS A 44 -16.41 13.59 -3.64
CA LYS A 44 -16.22 14.85 -4.38
C LYS A 44 -17.08 15.94 -3.75
N PHE A 45 -16.45 17.08 -3.48
CA PHE A 45 -17.13 18.28 -3.01
C PHE A 45 -16.58 19.51 -3.76
N GLY A 46 -17.30 19.99 -4.75
CA GLY A 46 -16.82 21.01 -5.66
C GLY A 46 -15.56 20.58 -6.39
N LYS A 47 -14.44 21.29 -6.17
CA LYS A 47 -13.13 20.94 -6.72
C LYS A 47 -12.30 20.00 -5.81
N ILE A 48 -12.79 19.71 -4.61
CA ILE A 48 -12.14 18.82 -3.67
C ILE A 48 -12.48 17.37 -4.02
N VAL A 49 -11.45 16.53 -4.09
CA VAL A 49 -11.61 15.08 -4.29
C VAL A 49 -10.78 14.37 -3.23
N VAL A 50 -11.38 13.40 -2.55
CA VAL A 50 -10.71 12.52 -1.60
C VAL A 50 -10.99 11.09 -1.99
N TYR A 51 -9.93 10.29 -2.02
CA TYR A 51 -9.95 8.85 -2.18
C TYR A 51 -9.56 8.22 -0.84
N LEU A 52 -10.25 7.16 -0.47
CA LEU A 52 -10.02 6.40 0.74
C LEU A 52 -10.06 4.93 0.36
N LEU A 53 -8.91 4.25 0.49
CA LEU A 53 -8.75 2.84 0.19
C LEU A 53 -8.66 2.07 1.51
N VAL A 54 -9.54 1.09 1.66
CA VAL A 54 -9.53 0.15 2.79
C VAL A 54 -8.92 -1.15 2.33
N TYR A 55 -7.85 -1.59 2.98
CA TYR A 55 -7.20 -2.86 2.72
C TYR A 55 -6.88 -3.54 4.05
N VAL A 56 -7.63 -4.57 4.38
CA VAL A 56 -7.56 -5.30 5.67
C VAL A 56 -7.71 -4.34 6.85
N ASP A 57 -6.63 -4.01 7.55
CA ASP A 57 -6.54 -3.09 8.72
C ASP A 57 -5.96 -1.71 8.38
N ASP A 58 -5.56 -1.51 7.14
CA ASP A 58 -5.01 -0.24 6.67
C ASP A 58 -6.05 0.62 5.95
N LEU A 59 -6.03 1.90 6.25
CA LEU A 59 -6.85 2.91 5.62
C LEU A 59 -5.94 3.96 4.96
N LEU A 60 -5.77 3.86 3.66
CA LEU A 60 -4.99 4.82 2.89
C LEU A 60 -5.89 5.96 2.41
N MET A 61 -5.53 7.18 2.74
CA MET A 61 -6.28 8.38 2.36
C MET A 61 -5.43 9.30 1.49
N THR A 62 -5.99 9.74 0.35
CA THR A 62 -5.32 10.69 -0.54
C THR A 62 -6.32 11.69 -1.12
N GLY A 63 -5.84 12.88 -1.47
CA GLY A 63 -6.70 13.91 -2.04
C GLY A 63 -5.92 15.19 -2.36
N ASN A 64 -6.66 16.16 -2.89
CA ASN A 64 -6.11 17.45 -3.30
C ASN A 64 -6.30 18.58 -2.26
N ASN A 65 -6.81 18.26 -1.06
CA ASN A 65 -7.02 19.24 0.00
C ASN A 65 -6.71 18.61 1.38
N GLU A 66 -5.59 18.99 1.94
CA GLU A 66 -5.07 18.46 3.21
C GLU A 66 -5.98 18.80 4.41
N SER A 67 -6.47 20.03 4.47
CA SER A 67 -7.38 20.45 5.56
C SER A 67 -8.68 19.64 5.57
N TYR A 68 -9.16 19.28 4.38
CA TYR A 68 -10.36 18.45 4.25
C TYR A 68 -10.09 17.00 4.66
N ILE A 69 -8.93 16.45 4.29
CA ILE A 69 -8.45 15.13 4.75
C ILE A 69 -8.37 15.12 6.27
N ALA A 70 -7.72 16.12 6.89
CA ALA A 70 -7.63 16.23 8.33
C ALA A 70 -9.01 16.29 9.02
N SER A 71 -10.01 16.95 8.41
CA SER A 71 -11.38 16.97 8.93
C SER A 71 -12.05 15.59 8.90
N ILE A 72 -11.82 14.82 7.83
CA ILE A 72 -12.33 13.44 7.72
C ILE A 72 -11.67 12.54 8.76
N LYS A 73 -10.34 12.62 8.92
CA LYS A 73 -9.60 11.86 9.94
C LYS A 73 -10.14 12.13 11.35
N LYS A 74 -10.38 13.40 11.68
CA LYS A 74 -10.97 13.79 12.95
C LYS A 74 -12.37 13.20 13.15
N GLU A 75 -13.18 13.15 12.09
CA GLU A 75 -14.52 12.57 12.15
C GLU A 75 -14.48 11.06 12.34
N LEU A 76 -13.60 10.37 11.61
CA LEU A 76 -13.39 8.93 11.77
C LEU A 76 -12.89 8.59 13.18
N GLY A 77 -11.94 9.35 13.72
CA GLY A 77 -11.38 9.16 15.05
C GLY A 77 -12.38 9.35 16.21
N LYS A 78 -13.56 9.98 15.97
CA LYS A 78 -14.64 10.04 16.97
C LYS A 78 -15.41 8.71 17.07
N SER A 79 -15.49 7.97 15.97
CA SER A 79 -16.35 6.78 15.84
C SER A 79 -15.55 5.48 15.86
N PHE A 80 -14.25 5.56 15.56
CA PHE A 80 -13.37 4.40 15.44
C PHE A 80 -12.07 4.67 16.18
N GLU A 81 -11.58 3.66 16.89
CA GLU A 81 -10.25 3.67 17.48
C GLU A 81 -9.22 3.48 16.36
N MET A 82 -8.56 4.55 15.94
CA MET A 82 -7.60 4.56 14.84
C MET A 82 -6.31 5.25 15.26
N THR A 83 -5.17 4.75 14.77
CA THR A 83 -3.88 5.42 14.89
C THR A 83 -3.55 6.13 13.59
N ASP A 84 -3.30 7.44 13.66
CA ASP A 84 -2.84 8.24 12.53
C ASP A 84 -1.32 8.11 12.40
N LEU A 85 -0.86 7.50 11.33
CA LEU A 85 0.57 7.34 11.01
C LEU A 85 1.13 8.51 10.19
N GLY A 86 0.27 9.47 9.81
CA GLY A 86 0.67 10.61 8.99
C GLY A 86 0.95 10.23 7.54
N TYR A 87 1.94 10.90 6.93
CA TYR A 87 2.30 10.65 5.54
C TYR A 87 2.83 9.23 5.33
N VAL A 88 2.32 8.57 4.29
CA VAL A 88 2.79 7.25 3.92
C VAL A 88 4.22 7.31 3.37
N HIS A 89 5.11 6.47 3.89
CA HIS A 89 6.47 6.27 3.42
C HIS A 89 6.70 4.86 2.90
N TYR A 90 5.96 3.90 3.43
CA TYR A 90 6.03 2.49 3.04
C TYR A 90 4.66 1.85 3.21
N TYR A 91 4.15 1.20 2.14
CA TYR A 91 2.83 0.60 2.13
C TYR A 91 2.81 -0.63 1.23
N LEU A 92 2.43 -1.78 1.78
CA LEU A 92 2.33 -3.06 1.05
C LEU A 92 3.57 -3.40 0.21
N GLY A 93 4.77 -3.19 0.75
CA GLY A 93 6.02 -3.46 0.02
C GLY A 93 6.45 -2.36 -0.95
N ILE A 94 5.74 -1.23 -0.99
CA ILE A 94 6.03 -0.09 -1.84
C ILE A 94 6.54 1.08 -1.00
N GLU A 95 7.68 1.63 -1.36
CA GLU A 95 8.17 2.90 -0.82
C GLU A 95 7.45 4.05 -1.52
N VAL A 96 7.00 5.02 -0.74
CA VAL A 96 6.27 6.19 -1.23
C VAL A 96 7.06 7.44 -0.86
N THR A 97 7.65 8.09 -1.84
CA THR A 97 8.32 9.39 -1.65
C THR A 97 7.42 10.50 -2.18
N GLN A 98 7.01 11.39 -1.26
CA GLN A 98 6.09 12.47 -1.59
C GLN A 98 6.87 13.78 -1.75
N HIS A 99 6.69 14.43 -2.89
CA HIS A 99 7.22 15.75 -3.20
C HIS A 99 6.07 16.74 -3.43
N LEU A 100 6.37 18.03 -3.46
CA LEU A 100 5.37 19.11 -3.62
C LEU A 100 4.46 18.95 -4.86
N LYS A 101 4.95 18.32 -5.94
CA LYS A 101 4.24 18.19 -7.22
C LYS A 101 4.13 16.75 -7.73
N SER A 102 4.72 15.77 -7.04
CA SER A 102 4.77 14.39 -7.51
C SER A 102 4.83 13.41 -6.34
N ILE A 103 4.31 12.22 -6.59
CA ILE A 103 4.49 11.05 -5.71
C ILE A 103 5.30 10.04 -6.50
N PHE A 104 6.40 9.58 -5.93
CA PHE A 104 7.26 8.56 -6.51
C PHE A 104 7.08 7.25 -5.75
N LEU A 105 6.86 6.17 -6.50
CA LEU A 105 6.66 4.82 -5.97
C LEU A 105 7.84 3.95 -6.38
N SER A 106 8.40 3.19 -5.44
CA SER A 106 9.49 2.25 -5.70
C SER A 106 9.38 1.00 -4.83
N GLN A 107 10.02 -0.07 -5.25
CA GLN A 107 10.15 -1.32 -4.48
C GLN A 107 11.61 -1.64 -4.14
N ASN A 108 12.51 -0.65 -4.16
CA ASN A 108 13.93 -0.85 -3.94
C ASN A 108 14.24 -1.55 -2.62
N LYS A 109 13.59 -1.13 -1.53
CA LYS A 109 13.74 -1.78 -0.23
C LYS A 109 13.29 -3.23 -0.27
N TYR A 110 12.11 -3.51 -0.83
CA TYR A 110 11.60 -4.87 -0.95
C TYR A 110 12.54 -5.76 -1.77
N ILE A 111 13.05 -5.27 -2.89
CA ILE A 111 14.03 -5.98 -3.73
C ILE A 111 15.33 -6.24 -2.92
N GLY A 112 15.84 -5.22 -2.22
CA GLY A 112 17.02 -5.36 -1.37
C GLY A 112 16.84 -6.42 -0.28
N ASP A 113 15.72 -6.40 0.43
CA ASP A 113 15.38 -7.38 1.47
C ASP A 113 15.28 -8.80 0.88
N LEU A 114 14.70 -8.93 -0.33
CA LEU A 114 14.59 -10.19 -1.04
C LEU A 114 15.98 -10.73 -1.43
N LEU A 115 16.83 -9.89 -2.03
CA LEU A 115 18.20 -10.26 -2.40
C LEU A 115 19.02 -10.68 -1.17
N ASN A 116 18.92 -9.94 -0.07
CA ASN A 116 19.56 -10.30 1.19
C ASN A 116 19.07 -11.65 1.72
N ARG A 117 17.76 -11.87 1.74
CA ARG A 117 17.14 -13.11 2.21
C ARG A 117 17.61 -14.34 1.44
N PHE A 118 17.85 -14.19 0.14
CA PHE A 118 18.36 -15.28 -0.73
C PHE A 118 19.88 -15.27 -0.95
N GLY A 119 20.62 -14.40 -0.28
CA GLY A 119 22.08 -14.31 -0.41
C GLY A 119 22.53 -13.87 -1.81
N MET A 120 21.71 -13.07 -2.50
CA MET A 120 21.92 -12.65 -3.90
C MET A 120 22.36 -11.19 -4.06
N THR A 121 22.70 -10.51 -2.98
CA THR A 121 23.06 -9.07 -2.98
C THR A 121 24.25 -8.76 -3.91
N GLU A 122 25.23 -9.69 -3.97
CA GLU A 122 26.45 -9.56 -4.79
C GLU A 122 26.33 -10.28 -6.15
N CYS A 123 25.12 -10.65 -6.57
CA CYS A 123 24.91 -11.36 -7.81
C CYS A 123 24.81 -10.39 -9.00
N ASN A 124 25.40 -10.77 -10.13
CA ASN A 124 25.26 -10.01 -11.37
C ASN A 124 23.80 -10.07 -11.88
N PRO A 125 23.22 -8.93 -12.28
CA PRO A 125 21.87 -8.93 -12.82
C PRO A 125 21.81 -9.63 -14.19
N LEU A 126 20.75 -10.40 -14.41
CA LEU A 126 20.43 -11.00 -15.69
C LEU A 126 19.23 -10.27 -16.32
N THR A 127 19.27 -10.12 -17.64
CA THR A 127 18.20 -9.44 -18.39
C THR A 127 16.94 -10.30 -18.57
N THR A 128 17.06 -11.61 -18.38
CA THR A 128 15.97 -12.59 -18.52
C THR A 128 15.75 -13.34 -17.21
N PRO A 129 14.48 -13.56 -16.78
CA PRO A 129 14.19 -14.28 -15.54
C PRO A 129 14.69 -15.73 -15.53
N MET A 130 14.81 -16.36 -16.69
CA MET A 130 15.30 -17.72 -16.88
C MET A 130 16.05 -17.86 -18.20
N GLU A 131 17.06 -18.74 -18.22
CA GLU A 131 17.70 -19.15 -19.47
C GLU A 131 16.70 -19.89 -20.38
N GLN A 132 16.76 -19.62 -21.68
CA GLN A 132 15.99 -20.36 -22.67
C GLN A 132 16.43 -21.82 -22.66
N ASN A 133 15.48 -22.75 -22.62
CA ASN A 133 15.70 -24.21 -22.62
C ASN A 133 16.22 -24.83 -21.30
N LEU A 134 16.09 -24.19 -20.17
CA LEU A 134 16.30 -24.82 -18.87
C LEU A 134 15.33 -26.00 -18.69
N LYS A 135 15.87 -27.22 -18.67
CA LYS A 135 15.11 -28.41 -18.24
C LYS A 135 14.92 -28.30 -16.73
N ALA A 136 13.78 -27.75 -16.31
CA ALA A 136 13.45 -27.40 -14.93
C ALA A 136 13.67 -28.53 -13.91
N HIS A 137 13.70 -29.80 -14.35
CA HIS A 137 13.73 -30.98 -13.47
C HIS A 137 15.09 -31.26 -12.81
N ILE A 138 16.20 -30.71 -13.30
CA ILE A 138 17.54 -31.17 -12.86
C ILE A 138 18.28 -30.12 -12.01
N TYR A 139 17.84 -28.86 -12.00
CA TYR A 139 18.64 -27.73 -11.48
C TYR A 139 18.11 -27.02 -10.25
N TRP A 140 16.95 -27.37 -9.70
CA TRP A 140 16.36 -26.74 -8.51
C TRP A 140 17.33 -26.65 -7.30
N ARG A 141 18.22 -27.62 -7.13
CA ARG A 141 19.20 -27.62 -6.03
C ARG A 141 20.44 -26.75 -6.28
N LYS A 142 20.78 -26.46 -7.54
CA LYS A 142 22.03 -25.76 -7.88
C LYS A 142 21.84 -24.25 -8.06
N TRP A 143 20.62 -23.83 -8.43
CA TRP A 143 20.29 -22.42 -8.70
C TRP A 143 19.80 -21.66 -7.46
N ILE A 144 19.23 -22.34 -6.47
CA ILE A 144 18.76 -21.69 -5.23
C ILE A 144 19.93 -21.23 -4.36
N TRP A 145 21.16 -21.77 -4.59
CA TRP A 145 22.33 -21.54 -3.73
C TRP A 145 23.59 -21.09 -4.48
N GLY A 146 23.53 -20.86 -5.77
CA GLY A 146 24.70 -20.53 -6.61
C GLY A 146 24.57 -19.19 -7.31
N CYS A 147 24.75 -18.10 -6.57
CA CYS A 147 25.24 -16.86 -7.17
C CYS A 147 26.63 -17.16 -7.78
N ASN A 148 26.79 -17.08 -9.10
CA ASN A 148 28.12 -17.05 -9.69
C ASN A 148 28.80 -15.75 -9.24
N LYS A 149 29.50 -15.82 -8.09
CA LYS A 149 30.47 -14.78 -7.71
C LYS A 149 31.57 -14.86 -8.72
N VAL A 150 31.85 -13.77 -9.41
CA VAL A 150 33.07 -13.60 -10.22
C VAL A 150 34.29 -13.65 -9.31
#